data_b0adb10ec8e86bbcaba8d56d5fe6a32f
#
_entry.id   b0adb10ec8e86bbcaba8d56d5fe6a32f
#
_cell.length_a   1.000
_cell.length_b   1.000
_cell.length_c   1.000
_cell.angle_alpha   90.00
_cell.angle_beta   90.00
_cell.angle_gamma   90.00
#
_symmetry.space_group_name_H-M   'P 1'
#
loop_
_entity.id
_entity.type
_entity.pdbx_description
1 polymer ?
#
loop_
_entity_poly.entity_id
_entity_poly.type
_entity_poly.pdbx_seq_one_letter_code
_entity_poly.pdbx_strand_id
1 'polypeptide(L)'
;LGEDFVCFGDCSLAAVVYRELRALDRTLAVAESCTGGLLGDAFTNVPGASKAFLGGVICYSNDVKVALLGVPDSLLEQHGAVSAECAIAMATGSAERLSADYGLSITGFAGPEGGNKDNPLGTIHIGYHSPVGVWCKTVRYTGGRLDVKARAVHAALDWMRRKIRKYKFEEFLNYSATD
;
A
#
# COMPACT_ATOMS: atom_id res chain seq x y z
N LEU A 1 18.86 -7.82 14.59
CA LEU A 1 17.43 -8.18 14.61
C LEU A 1 16.99 -8.30 13.15
N GLY A 2 16.49 -9.47 12.74
CA GLY A 2 16.18 -9.76 11.33
C GLY A 2 14.99 -8.99 10.77
N GLU A 3 14.64 -9.23 9.50
CA GLU A 3 13.53 -8.57 8.79
C GLU A 3 12.16 -8.77 9.46
N ASP A 4 12.00 -9.84 10.24
CA ASP A 4 10.77 -10.14 10.98
C ASP A 4 10.59 -9.29 12.23
N PHE A 5 11.65 -8.63 12.71
CA PHE A 5 11.54 -7.75 13.86
C PHE A 5 10.70 -6.51 13.52
N VAL A 6 9.60 -6.32 14.23
CA VAL A 6 8.68 -5.19 14.02
C VAL A 6 9.07 -4.00 14.89
N CYS A 7 8.99 -4.17 16.20
CA CYS A 7 9.32 -3.11 17.18
C CYS A 7 9.53 -3.72 18.57
N PHE A 8 10.05 -2.92 19.50
CA PHE A 8 9.99 -3.21 20.94
C PHE A 8 8.66 -2.71 21.52
N GLY A 9 8.05 -3.50 22.41
CA GLY A 9 6.81 -3.15 23.08
C GLY A 9 5.56 -3.30 22.17
N ASP A 10 4.44 -2.79 22.62
CA ASP A 10 3.16 -2.83 21.90
C ASP A 10 3.07 -1.65 20.92
N CYS A 11 3.14 -1.97 19.64
CA CYS A 11 3.00 -0.96 18.59
C CYS A 11 2.33 -1.52 17.33
N SER A 12 1.44 -0.74 16.73
CA SER A 12 0.83 -1.11 15.45
C SER A 12 1.83 -1.01 14.29
N LEU A 13 1.63 -1.79 13.23
CA LEU A 13 2.43 -1.69 12.00
C LEU A 13 2.37 -0.28 11.39
N ALA A 14 1.21 0.38 11.45
CA ALA A 14 1.07 1.76 10.98
C ALA A 14 1.97 2.73 11.76
N ALA A 15 2.08 2.56 13.09
CA ALA A 15 2.99 3.36 13.92
C ALA A 15 4.46 3.10 13.57
N VAL A 16 4.81 1.87 13.19
CA VAL A 16 6.17 1.54 12.72
C VAL A 16 6.45 2.22 11.40
N VAL A 17 5.57 2.06 10.39
CA VAL A 17 5.71 2.71 9.08
C VAL A 17 5.78 4.24 9.24
N TYR A 18 4.92 4.82 10.07
CA TYR A 18 4.96 6.26 10.38
C TYR A 18 6.33 6.70 10.90
N ARG A 19 6.91 5.99 11.88
CA ARG A 19 8.25 6.31 12.41
C ARG A 19 9.35 6.19 11.35
N GLU A 20 9.26 5.18 10.48
CA GLU A 20 10.22 5.02 9.38
C GLU A 20 10.13 6.17 8.38
N LEU A 21 8.92 6.60 8.00
CA LEU A 21 8.69 7.75 7.14
C LEU A 21 9.20 9.04 7.76
N ARG A 22 8.90 9.26 9.05
CA ARG A 22 9.38 10.45 9.78
C ARG A 22 10.91 10.51 9.88
N ALA A 23 11.57 9.36 10.04
CA ALA A 23 13.03 9.28 10.07
C ALA A 23 13.69 9.59 8.71
N LEU A 24 12.94 9.47 7.61
CA LEU A 24 13.35 9.84 6.25
C LEU A 24 12.88 11.24 5.84
N ASP A 25 12.09 11.92 6.66
CA ASP A 25 11.36 13.15 6.32
C ASP A 25 10.52 12.98 5.03
N ARG A 26 9.76 11.87 4.97
CA ARG A 26 8.96 11.47 3.81
C ARG A 26 7.49 11.36 4.15
N THR A 27 6.68 11.50 3.10
CA THR A 27 5.22 11.50 3.16
C THR A 27 4.60 10.31 2.43
N LEU A 28 3.37 9.96 2.82
CA LEU A 28 2.60 8.84 2.28
C LEU A 28 1.19 9.27 1.89
N ALA A 29 0.74 8.79 0.75
CA ALA A 29 -0.66 8.75 0.34
C ALA A 29 -1.13 7.30 0.13
N VAL A 30 -2.44 7.04 0.31
CA VAL A 30 -2.99 5.69 0.10
C VAL A 30 -4.14 5.68 -0.91
N ALA A 31 -4.35 4.53 -1.56
CA ALA A 31 -5.50 4.29 -2.42
C ALA A 31 -6.14 2.94 -2.07
N GLU A 32 -7.43 2.96 -1.78
CA GLU A 32 -8.14 1.79 -1.29
C GLU A 32 -9.34 1.43 -2.16
N SER A 33 -9.45 0.15 -2.51
CA SER A 33 -10.64 -0.40 -3.15
C SER A 33 -11.35 -1.33 -2.17
N CYS A 34 -11.01 -2.60 -2.14
CA CYS A 34 -11.72 -3.59 -1.32
C CYS A 34 -11.61 -3.39 0.20
N THR A 35 -10.62 -2.66 0.69
CA THR A 35 -10.41 -2.36 2.11
C THR A 35 -11.29 -1.22 2.63
N GLY A 36 -11.68 -0.27 1.75
CA GLY A 36 -12.73 0.70 2.02
C GLY A 36 -12.43 1.67 3.17
N GLY A 37 -11.18 2.11 3.31
CA GLY A 37 -10.75 3.08 4.30
C GLY A 37 -9.97 2.50 5.49
N LEU A 38 -9.87 1.16 5.62
CA LEU A 38 -9.17 0.53 6.75
C LEU A 38 -7.66 0.85 6.79
N LEU A 39 -7.03 1.05 5.64
CA LEU A 39 -5.62 1.42 5.58
C LEU A 39 -5.42 2.87 6.06
N GLY A 40 -6.27 3.78 5.61
CA GLY A 40 -6.29 5.16 6.08
C GLY A 40 -6.61 5.26 7.57
N ASP A 41 -7.61 4.51 8.04
CA ASP A 41 -7.95 4.41 9.46
C ASP A 41 -6.75 3.96 10.30
N ALA A 42 -6.02 2.94 9.87
CA ALA A 42 -4.84 2.47 10.58
C ALA A 42 -3.78 3.57 10.80
N PHE A 43 -3.58 4.47 9.82
CA PHE A 43 -2.67 5.61 9.99
C PHE A 43 -3.24 6.72 10.86
N THR A 44 -4.55 7.03 10.74
CA THR A 44 -5.17 8.11 11.52
C THR A 44 -5.27 7.77 13.01
N ASN A 45 -5.19 6.49 13.38
CA ASN A 45 -5.08 6.03 14.76
C ASN A 45 -3.67 6.25 15.38
N VAL A 46 -2.69 6.71 14.58
CA VAL A 46 -1.34 7.03 15.08
C VAL A 46 -1.26 8.51 15.48
N PRO A 47 -0.99 8.84 16.74
CA PRO A 47 -0.84 10.24 17.15
C PRO A 47 0.24 10.94 16.34
N GLY A 48 -0.10 12.10 15.78
CA GLY A 48 0.80 12.90 14.95
C GLY A 48 0.96 12.42 13.51
N ALA A 49 0.11 11.48 13.05
CA ALA A 49 0.16 10.92 11.69
C ALA A 49 0.19 11.98 10.58
N SER A 50 -0.46 13.12 10.76
CA SER A 50 -0.49 14.23 9.79
C SER A 50 0.88 14.79 9.38
N LYS A 51 1.93 14.47 10.14
CA LYS A 51 3.32 14.87 9.80
C LYS A 51 3.93 14.00 8.69
N ALA A 52 3.32 12.88 8.32
CA ALA A 52 3.78 11.98 7.26
C ALA A 52 2.64 11.44 6.39
N PHE A 53 1.46 11.22 6.94
CA PHE A 53 0.30 10.74 6.20
C PHE A 53 -0.51 11.91 5.67
N LEU A 54 -0.55 12.09 4.34
CA LEU A 54 -1.24 13.20 3.68
C LEU A 54 -2.73 12.92 3.46
N GLY A 55 -3.11 11.64 3.45
CA GLY A 55 -4.48 11.23 3.19
C GLY A 55 -4.59 10.06 2.21
N GLY A 56 -5.79 9.85 1.68
CA GLY A 56 -6.02 8.76 0.74
C GLY A 56 -7.35 8.85 0.00
N VAL A 57 -7.47 8.02 -1.03
CA VAL A 57 -8.67 7.91 -1.88
C VAL A 57 -9.29 6.53 -1.72
N ILE A 58 -10.58 6.47 -1.36
CA ILE A 58 -11.37 5.25 -1.47
C ILE A 58 -11.94 5.21 -2.89
N CYS A 59 -11.26 4.49 -3.79
CA CYS A 59 -11.61 4.36 -5.20
C CYS A 59 -12.30 3.03 -5.48
N TYR A 60 -13.53 2.86 -4.99
CA TYR A 60 -14.23 1.58 -5.03
C TYR A 60 -14.71 1.20 -6.44
N SER A 61 -15.22 2.15 -7.21
CA SER A 61 -15.60 1.95 -8.62
C SER A 61 -14.43 2.22 -9.58
N ASN A 62 -14.55 1.75 -10.83
CA ASN A 62 -13.57 2.03 -11.88
C ASN A 62 -13.54 3.51 -12.22
N ASP A 63 -14.70 4.15 -12.34
CA ASP A 63 -14.80 5.58 -12.66
C ASP A 63 -14.03 6.45 -11.64
N VAL A 64 -14.09 6.09 -10.35
CA VAL A 64 -13.35 6.81 -9.30
C VAL A 64 -11.84 6.56 -9.41
N LYS A 65 -11.41 5.34 -9.80
CA LYS A 65 -9.98 5.07 -10.09
C LYS A 65 -9.46 5.96 -11.22
N VAL A 66 -10.24 6.08 -12.29
CA VAL A 66 -9.90 6.93 -13.44
C VAL A 66 -9.90 8.40 -13.03
N ALA A 67 -11.02 8.89 -12.49
CA ALA A 67 -11.23 10.31 -12.23
C ALA A 67 -10.28 10.88 -11.16
N LEU A 68 -10.09 10.16 -10.06
CA LEU A 68 -9.31 10.69 -8.93
C LEU A 68 -7.84 10.26 -8.93
N LEU A 69 -7.52 9.07 -9.44
CA LEU A 69 -6.15 8.55 -9.42
C LEU A 69 -5.47 8.56 -10.79
N GLY A 70 -6.22 8.86 -11.86
CA GLY A 70 -5.67 8.83 -13.21
C GLY A 70 -5.31 7.44 -13.72
N VAL A 71 -5.94 6.39 -13.17
CA VAL A 71 -5.79 5.02 -13.69
C VAL A 71 -6.33 5.01 -15.11
N PRO A 72 -5.56 4.58 -16.14
CA PRO A 72 -6.04 4.57 -17.52
C PRO A 72 -7.23 3.63 -17.72
N ASP A 73 -8.27 4.07 -18.43
CA ASP A 73 -9.40 3.20 -18.82
C ASP A 73 -8.92 1.96 -19.55
N SER A 74 -7.99 2.11 -20.49
CA SER A 74 -7.39 1.01 -21.25
C SER A 74 -6.70 -0.04 -20.37
N LEU A 75 -6.10 0.38 -19.26
CA LEU A 75 -5.49 -0.53 -18.28
C LEU A 75 -6.57 -1.36 -17.58
N LEU A 76 -7.69 -0.73 -17.21
CA LEU A 76 -8.82 -1.40 -16.57
C LEU A 76 -9.54 -2.36 -17.52
N GLU A 77 -9.65 -2.00 -18.80
CA GLU A 77 -10.22 -2.87 -19.85
C GLU A 77 -9.33 -4.10 -20.08
N GLN A 78 -8.01 -3.92 -20.14
CA GLN A 78 -7.06 -4.98 -20.46
C GLN A 78 -6.79 -5.92 -19.26
N HIS A 79 -6.61 -5.38 -18.07
CA HIS A 79 -6.15 -6.12 -16.90
C HIS A 79 -7.21 -6.26 -15.78
N GLY A 80 -8.27 -5.46 -15.85
CA GLY A 80 -9.29 -5.40 -14.82
C GLY A 80 -8.87 -4.61 -13.58
N ALA A 81 -9.86 -4.30 -12.74
CA ALA A 81 -9.64 -3.54 -11.51
C ALA A 81 -8.89 -4.32 -10.41
N VAL A 82 -8.89 -5.65 -10.50
CA VAL A 82 -8.16 -6.53 -9.58
C VAL A 82 -6.98 -7.14 -10.34
N SER A 83 -5.91 -6.38 -10.43
CA SER A 83 -4.68 -6.76 -11.14
C SER A 83 -3.47 -6.07 -10.51
N ALA A 84 -2.28 -6.57 -10.79
CA ALA A 84 -1.02 -5.96 -10.34
C ALA A 84 -0.84 -4.57 -10.97
N GLU A 85 -1.19 -4.43 -12.24
CA GLU A 85 -1.11 -3.20 -13.01
C GLU A 85 -2.03 -2.11 -12.42
N CYS A 86 -3.27 -2.47 -12.08
CA CYS A 86 -4.20 -1.57 -11.43
C CYS A 86 -3.70 -1.14 -10.04
N ALA A 87 -3.17 -2.07 -9.24
CA ALA A 87 -2.60 -1.75 -7.94
C ALA A 87 -1.44 -0.76 -8.05
N ILE A 88 -0.51 -0.97 -8.99
CA ILE A 88 0.62 -0.05 -9.24
C ILE A 88 0.08 1.32 -9.67
N ALA A 89 -0.84 1.39 -10.63
CA ALA A 89 -1.41 2.64 -11.10
C ALA A 89 -2.14 3.40 -9.98
N MET A 90 -2.88 2.70 -9.12
CA MET A 90 -3.52 3.30 -7.94
C MET A 90 -2.51 3.87 -6.95
N ALA A 91 -1.42 3.15 -6.64
CA ALA A 91 -0.38 3.63 -5.73
C ALA A 91 0.33 4.86 -6.29
N THR A 92 0.72 4.83 -7.57
CA THR A 92 1.34 5.95 -8.28
C THR A 92 0.39 7.15 -8.31
N GLY A 93 -0.86 6.96 -8.73
CA GLY A 93 -1.84 8.03 -8.80
C GLY A 93 -2.13 8.67 -7.43
N SER A 94 -2.14 7.91 -6.35
CA SER A 94 -2.32 8.48 -5.00
C SER A 94 -1.12 9.34 -4.58
N ALA A 95 0.10 8.90 -4.85
CA ALA A 95 1.31 9.66 -4.55
C ALA A 95 1.35 10.97 -5.35
N GLU A 96 1.11 10.91 -6.66
CA GLU A 96 1.14 12.08 -7.55
C GLU A 96 0.04 13.10 -7.21
N ARG A 97 -1.21 12.64 -7.02
CA ARG A 97 -2.35 13.53 -6.75
C ARG A 97 -2.27 14.25 -5.41
N LEU A 98 -1.67 13.62 -4.41
CA LEU A 98 -1.48 14.21 -3.08
C LEU A 98 -0.06 14.77 -2.87
N SER A 99 0.80 14.73 -3.89
CA SER A 99 2.20 15.17 -3.80
C SER A 99 2.95 14.50 -2.65
N ALA A 100 2.72 13.18 -2.49
CA ALA A 100 3.39 12.36 -1.50
C ALA A 100 4.62 11.66 -2.10
N ASP A 101 5.64 11.40 -1.28
CA ASP A 101 6.84 10.66 -1.70
C ASP A 101 6.55 9.17 -1.92
N TYR A 102 5.61 8.62 -1.15
CA TYR A 102 5.19 7.22 -1.20
C TYR A 102 3.70 7.08 -1.48
N GLY A 103 3.36 6.07 -2.28
CA GLY A 103 2.00 5.62 -2.50
C GLY A 103 1.82 4.16 -2.10
N LEU A 104 0.75 3.84 -1.39
CA LEU A 104 0.41 2.46 -1.03
C LEU A 104 -1.04 2.19 -1.42
N SER A 105 -1.28 1.13 -2.19
CA SER A 105 -2.63 0.82 -2.65
C SER A 105 -3.04 -0.61 -2.35
N ILE A 106 -4.35 -0.85 -2.27
CA ILE A 106 -4.92 -2.18 -2.13
C ILE A 106 -6.14 -2.32 -3.05
N THR A 107 -6.10 -3.33 -3.94
CA THR A 107 -7.25 -3.79 -4.71
C THR A 107 -7.39 -5.32 -4.60
N GLY A 108 -8.59 -5.88 -4.75
CA GLY A 108 -8.76 -7.32 -4.62
C GLY A 108 -10.20 -7.77 -4.45
N PHE A 109 -10.37 -9.09 -4.39
CA PHE A 109 -11.63 -9.78 -4.15
C PHE A 109 -11.74 -10.22 -2.69
N ALA A 110 -12.35 -9.41 -1.84
CA ALA A 110 -12.50 -9.72 -0.41
C ALA A 110 -13.64 -10.71 -0.09
N GLY A 111 -14.52 -10.98 -1.06
CA GLY A 111 -15.63 -11.91 -0.87
C GLY A 111 -16.92 -11.26 -0.37
N PRO A 112 -18.01 -12.06 -0.17
CA PRO A 112 -18.13 -13.51 -0.40
C PRO A 112 -18.19 -13.89 -1.88
N GLU A 113 -18.52 -12.95 -2.77
CA GLU A 113 -18.60 -13.12 -4.22
C GLU A 113 -17.39 -12.49 -4.92
N GLY A 114 -17.23 -12.82 -6.19
CA GLY A 114 -16.16 -12.32 -7.03
C GLY A 114 -15.02 -13.33 -7.19
N GLY A 115 -13.96 -12.86 -7.85
CA GLY A 115 -12.87 -13.73 -8.29
C GLY A 115 -13.10 -14.25 -9.70
N ASN A 116 -12.02 -14.63 -10.36
CA ASN A 116 -11.99 -15.27 -11.66
C ASN A 116 -10.87 -16.32 -11.69
N LYS A 117 -10.61 -16.91 -12.87
CA LYS A 117 -9.58 -17.95 -13.02
C LYS A 117 -8.18 -17.45 -12.66
N ASP A 118 -7.85 -16.22 -13.04
CA ASP A 118 -6.52 -15.62 -12.83
C ASP A 118 -6.38 -15.02 -11.44
N ASN A 119 -7.46 -14.45 -10.91
CA ASN A 119 -7.55 -13.85 -9.58
C ASN A 119 -8.69 -14.50 -8.77
N PRO A 120 -8.48 -15.69 -8.21
CA PRO A 120 -9.49 -16.35 -7.37
C PRO A 120 -9.90 -15.53 -6.17
N LEU A 121 -11.05 -15.86 -5.58
CA LEU A 121 -11.55 -15.21 -4.37
C LEU A 121 -10.48 -15.14 -3.28
N GLY A 122 -10.37 -14.00 -2.62
CA GLY A 122 -9.34 -13.69 -1.62
C GLY A 122 -8.03 -13.18 -2.20
N THR A 123 -7.89 -13.06 -3.54
CA THR A 123 -6.72 -12.44 -4.16
C THR A 123 -6.71 -10.94 -3.89
N ILE A 124 -5.57 -10.47 -3.39
CA ILE A 124 -5.30 -9.06 -3.08
C ILE A 124 -4.00 -8.66 -3.77
N HIS A 125 -4.05 -7.56 -4.50
CA HIS A 125 -2.88 -6.89 -5.05
C HIS A 125 -2.59 -5.63 -4.23
N ILE A 126 -1.35 -5.50 -3.80
CA ILE A 126 -0.84 -4.36 -3.02
C ILE A 126 0.15 -3.64 -3.91
N GLY A 127 -0.16 -2.41 -4.31
CA GLY A 127 0.74 -1.54 -5.06
C GLY A 127 1.59 -0.69 -4.12
N TYR A 128 2.83 -0.45 -4.51
CA TYR A 128 3.77 0.39 -3.77
C TYR A 128 4.52 1.29 -4.74
N HIS A 129 4.44 2.58 -4.52
CA HIS A 129 5.19 3.62 -5.20
C HIS A 129 6.19 4.26 -4.24
N SER A 130 7.40 4.55 -4.71
CA SER A 130 8.43 5.23 -3.95
C SER A 130 9.36 6.01 -4.87
N PRO A 131 10.24 6.89 -4.34
CA PRO A 131 11.22 7.62 -5.15
C PRO A 131 12.17 6.75 -5.97
N VAL A 132 12.31 5.46 -5.62
CA VAL A 132 13.22 4.53 -6.28
C VAL A 132 12.53 3.52 -7.20
N GLY A 133 11.21 3.58 -7.32
CA GLY A 133 10.44 2.72 -8.23
C GLY A 133 9.10 2.29 -7.71
N VAL A 134 8.45 1.42 -8.48
CA VAL A 134 7.10 0.92 -8.24
C VAL A 134 7.09 -0.61 -8.25
N TRP A 135 6.29 -1.21 -7.38
CA TRP A 135 6.17 -2.67 -7.26
C TRP A 135 4.74 -3.08 -6.91
N CYS A 136 4.45 -4.33 -7.18
CA CYS A 136 3.24 -4.98 -6.69
C CYS A 136 3.59 -6.25 -5.92
N LYS A 137 2.85 -6.51 -4.86
CA LYS A 137 2.83 -7.78 -4.13
C LYS A 137 1.44 -8.36 -4.21
N THR A 138 1.34 -9.62 -4.68
CA THR A 138 0.08 -10.35 -4.68
C THR A 138 0.06 -11.33 -3.53
N VAL A 139 -1.05 -11.36 -2.80
CA VAL A 139 -1.32 -12.31 -1.73
C VAL A 139 -2.72 -12.89 -1.89
N ARG A 140 -2.97 -14.04 -1.30
CA ARG A 140 -4.29 -14.67 -1.29
C ARG A 140 -4.65 -15.12 0.11
N TYR A 141 -5.85 -14.74 0.53
CA TYR A 141 -6.37 -15.10 1.84
C TYR A 141 -7.69 -15.87 1.72
N THR A 142 -7.88 -16.82 2.63
CA THR A 142 -9.15 -17.50 2.88
C THR A 142 -9.78 -16.91 4.13
N GLY A 143 -11.11 -17.01 4.25
CA GLY A 143 -11.85 -16.49 5.40
C GLY A 143 -12.98 -15.55 5.00
N GLY A 144 -13.60 -14.95 5.99
CA GLY A 144 -14.66 -13.96 5.78
C GLY A 144 -14.14 -12.64 5.20
N ARG A 145 -15.05 -11.88 4.59
CA ARG A 145 -14.73 -10.58 3.97
C ARG A 145 -13.94 -9.64 4.92
N LEU A 146 -14.34 -9.56 6.18
CA LEU A 146 -13.69 -8.68 7.15
C LEU A 146 -12.27 -9.15 7.48
N ASP A 147 -12.06 -10.48 7.56
CA ASP A 147 -10.73 -11.06 7.81
C ASP A 147 -9.79 -10.81 6.64
N VAL A 148 -10.27 -10.99 5.40
CA VAL A 148 -9.49 -10.72 4.18
C VAL A 148 -9.08 -9.24 4.13
N LYS A 149 -9.98 -8.30 4.42
CA LYS A 149 -9.70 -6.86 4.47
C LYS A 149 -8.63 -6.53 5.53
N ALA A 150 -8.77 -7.05 6.75
CA ALA A 150 -7.82 -6.81 7.84
C ALA A 150 -6.43 -7.36 7.52
N ARG A 151 -6.36 -8.59 6.98
CA ARG A 151 -5.10 -9.22 6.54
C ARG A 151 -4.45 -8.47 5.38
N ALA A 152 -5.23 -7.92 4.45
CA ALA A 152 -4.73 -7.12 3.34
C ALA A 152 -4.03 -5.84 3.84
N VAL A 153 -4.63 -5.13 4.79
CA VAL A 153 -4.03 -3.95 5.42
C VAL A 153 -2.75 -4.32 6.17
N HIS A 154 -2.79 -5.40 6.97
CA HIS A 154 -1.60 -5.88 7.68
C HIS A 154 -0.45 -6.21 6.73
N ALA A 155 -0.73 -6.94 5.63
CA ALA A 155 0.27 -7.30 4.64
C ALA A 155 0.85 -6.08 3.90
N ALA A 156 0.01 -5.07 3.60
CA ALA A 156 0.45 -3.84 2.97
C ALA A 156 1.42 -3.06 3.86
N LEU A 157 1.07 -2.89 5.13
CA LEU A 157 1.89 -2.19 6.11
C LEU A 157 3.22 -2.91 6.40
N ASP A 158 3.18 -4.25 6.57
CA ASP A 158 4.41 -5.04 6.81
C ASP A 158 5.32 -5.01 5.59
N TRP A 159 4.77 -5.12 4.38
CA TRP A 159 5.56 -5.06 3.17
C TRP A 159 6.19 -3.67 2.96
N MET A 160 5.45 -2.60 3.17
CA MET A 160 5.98 -1.23 3.09
C MET A 160 7.11 -1.02 4.09
N ARG A 161 6.93 -1.45 5.36
CA ARG A 161 7.96 -1.40 6.40
C ARG A 161 9.27 -2.06 5.94
N ARG A 162 9.17 -3.28 5.37
CA ARG A 162 10.34 -4.03 4.87
C ARG A 162 11.01 -3.32 3.71
N LYS A 163 10.22 -2.79 2.77
CA LYS A 163 10.74 -2.02 1.63
C LYS A 163 11.51 -0.76 2.06
N ILE A 164 10.96 0.02 3.00
CA ILE A 164 11.62 1.22 3.51
C ILE A 164 12.93 0.85 4.21
N ARG A 165 12.95 -0.19 5.04
CA ARG A 165 14.16 -0.63 5.75
C ARG A 165 15.24 -1.13 4.82
N LYS A 166 14.87 -1.89 3.80
CA LYS A 166 15.81 -2.36 2.78
C LYS A 166 16.45 -1.19 2.05
N TYR A 167 15.68 -0.19 1.64
CA TYR A 167 16.18 1.01 0.97
C TYR A 167 17.17 1.78 1.86
N LYS A 168 16.84 2.01 3.13
CA LYS A 168 17.76 2.64 4.10
C LYS A 168 19.09 1.90 4.20
N PHE A 169 19.06 0.58 4.23
CA PHE A 169 20.26 -0.24 4.33
C PHE A 169 21.14 -0.16 3.07
N GLU A 170 20.52 -0.20 1.90
CA GLU A 170 21.23 -0.04 0.61
C GLU A 170 21.87 1.35 0.47
N GLU A 171 21.15 2.41 0.89
CA GLU A 171 21.68 3.78 0.89
C GLU A 171 22.86 3.94 1.86
N PHE A 172 22.79 3.35 3.05
CA PHE A 172 23.88 3.33 4.02
C PHE A 172 25.12 2.60 3.48
N LEU A 173 24.95 1.44 2.82
CA LEU A 173 26.07 0.69 2.23
C LEU A 173 26.75 1.46 1.09
N ASN A 174 25.98 2.14 0.25
CA ASN A 174 26.53 2.95 -0.85
C ASN A 174 27.32 4.16 -0.32
N TYR A 175 26.86 4.78 0.77
CA TYR A 175 27.59 5.88 1.39
C TYR A 175 28.92 5.44 2.02
N SER A 176 28.94 4.29 2.70
CA SER A 176 30.16 3.75 3.31
C SER A 176 31.15 3.13 2.33
N ALA A 177 30.78 2.94 1.07
CA ALA A 177 31.67 2.45 0.01
C ALA A 177 32.39 3.58 -0.76
N THR A 178 32.05 4.83 -0.49
CA THR A 178 32.62 6.02 -1.15
C THR A 178 33.65 6.78 -0.29
N ASP A 179 33.87 6.33 0.94
CA ASP A 179 34.96 6.77 1.83
C ASP A 179 36.14 5.77 1.82
#